data_642d33ebd1945a8f6ef2722ffe3a73ed
#
_entry.id   642d33ebd1945a8f6ef2722ffe3a73ed
#
_cell.length_a   1.000
_cell.length_b   1.000
_cell.length_c   1.000
_cell.angle_alpha   90.00
_cell.angle_beta   90.00
_cell.angle_gamma   90.00
#
_symmetry.space_group_name_H-M   'P 1'
#
loop_
_entity.id
_entity.type
_entity.pdbx_description
1 polymer ?
#
loop_
_entity_poly.entity_id
_entity_poly.type
_entity_poly.pdbx_seq_one_letter_code
_entity_poly.pdbx_strand_id
1 'polypeptide(L)'
;GKKINLRVQDRHVGYLFQNYALFPNMTVEKNIAAGFQYRPGQKMTAEEIKKQTADYMELLHVTELKSSYPGKLSGGQQQRVALARILASDPEVLMLDEPFSALDAFLKEKLQLELLELLSGYDKDILMVTHSRDEIYRFCEHMLIVENGRQAGFGVTKEIFKNPGTPAAAKLTGCKNIEKIERVDDHTMVLPNWNTTVCVKGMIPENTTHIGIRAHYLRLPENGQRENLVECQNGRILDDPFELVVVFEHDVWWKIPKESWQKEYQEKMPQYLAIPEESILYLHG
;
A
#
# COMPACT_ATOMS: atom_id res chain seq x y z
N GLY A 1 17.14 28.82 -1.17
CA GLY A 1 17.60 27.78 -2.07
C GLY A 1 18.02 28.34 -3.42
N LYS A 2 19.02 27.74 -4.07
CA LYS A 2 19.39 28.11 -5.45
C LYS A 2 18.20 27.83 -6.37
N LYS A 3 17.77 28.81 -7.21
CA LYS A 3 16.78 28.59 -8.26
C LYS A 3 17.43 27.75 -9.37
N ILE A 4 17.33 26.43 -9.25
CA ILE A 4 17.80 25.49 -10.26
C ILE A 4 16.59 25.16 -11.16
N ASN A 5 16.67 25.48 -12.44
CA ASN A 5 15.65 25.15 -13.44
C ASN A 5 16.33 24.38 -14.60
N LEU A 6 16.56 23.08 -14.38
CA LEU A 6 17.10 22.19 -15.39
C LEU A 6 15.97 21.84 -16.39
N ARG A 7 16.36 21.66 -17.67
CA ARG A 7 15.46 21.06 -18.67
C ARG A 7 15.06 19.66 -18.23
N VAL A 8 13.89 19.20 -18.60
CA VAL A 8 13.34 17.90 -18.13
C VAL A 8 14.32 16.75 -18.42
N GLN A 9 14.92 16.72 -19.60
CA GLN A 9 15.87 15.69 -20.01
C GLN A 9 17.20 15.70 -19.22
N ASP A 10 17.53 16.81 -18.58
CA ASP A 10 18.79 16.97 -17.83
C ASP A 10 18.60 16.68 -16.33
N ARG A 11 17.40 16.24 -15.92
CA ARG A 11 17.08 15.94 -14.52
C ARG A 11 17.42 14.53 -14.09
N HIS A 12 17.73 13.66 -15.04
CA HIS A 12 18.04 12.23 -14.83
C HIS A 12 16.99 11.49 -13.99
N VAL A 13 15.72 11.84 -14.18
CA VAL A 13 14.57 11.22 -13.51
C VAL A 13 13.85 10.30 -14.49
N GLY A 14 13.73 9.04 -14.13
CA GLY A 14 12.87 8.09 -14.82
C GLY A 14 11.46 8.17 -14.26
N TYR A 15 10.46 8.47 -15.08
CA TYR A 15 9.07 8.59 -14.63
C TYR A 15 8.18 7.59 -15.36
N LEU A 16 7.58 6.68 -14.60
CA LEU A 16 6.54 5.78 -15.09
C LEU A 16 5.17 6.41 -14.88
N PHE A 17 4.57 6.86 -15.96
CA PHE A 17 3.20 7.42 -15.96
C PHE A 17 2.16 6.30 -15.83
N GLN A 18 1.03 6.59 -15.26
CA GLN A 18 -0.12 5.69 -15.14
C GLN A 18 -0.60 5.13 -16.49
N ASN A 19 -0.47 5.89 -17.58
CA ASN A 19 -0.79 5.50 -18.95
C ASN A 19 0.42 5.00 -19.73
N TYR A 20 1.56 4.72 -19.05
CA TYR A 20 2.83 4.21 -19.58
C TYR A 20 3.52 5.11 -20.61
N ALA A 21 2.85 6.06 -21.22
CA ALA A 21 3.33 7.03 -22.20
C ALA A 21 4.28 6.45 -23.27
N LEU A 22 3.95 5.27 -23.82
CA LEU A 22 4.72 4.66 -24.89
C LEU A 22 4.56 5.43 -26.21
N PHE A 23 5.60 5.45 -27.03
CA PHE A 23 5.55 6.05 -28.36
C PHE A 23 4.70 5.17 -29.28
N PRO A 24 3.49 5.59 -29.71
CA PRO A 24 2.54 4.72 -30.40
C PRO A 24 3.03 4.30 -31.80
N ASN A 25 3.89 5.11 -32.43
CA ASN A 25 4.43 4.89 -33.77
C ASN A 25 5.76 4.12 -33.76
N MET A 26 6.21 3.65 -32.60
CA MET A 26 7.43 2.86 -32.44
C MET A 26 7.09 1.45 -31.99
N THR A 27 7.86 0.46 -32.47
CA THR A 27 7.79 -0.92 -31.97
C THR A 27 8.30 -1.00 -30.53
N VAL A 28 8.08 -2.14 -29.84
CA VAL A 28 8.64 -2.43 -28.53
C VAL A 28 10.14 -2.19 -28.48
N GLU A 29 10.89 -2.78 -29.42
CA GLU A 29 12.34 -2.59 -29.53
C GLU A 29 12.72 -1.11 -29.64
N LYS A 30 12.04 -0.36 -30.51
CA LYS A 30 12.33 1.07 -30.71
C LYS A 30 11.94 1.92 -29.48
N ASN A 31 10.85 1.57 -28.79
CA ASN A 31 10.49 2.24 -27.56
C ASN A 31 11.58 2.09 -26.49
N ILE A 32 12.11 0.87 -26.30
CA ILE A 32 13.16 0.61 -25.31
C ILE A 32 14.46 1.28 -25.74
N ALA A 33 14.86 1.12 -27.01
CA ALA A 33 16.06 1.74 -27.56
C ALA A 33 16.08 3.28 -27.43
N ALA A 34 14.91 3.93 -27.47
CA ALA A 34 14.81 5.37 -27.28
C ALA A 34 15.27 5.82 -25.88
N GLY A 35 15.22 4.95 -24.87
CA GLY A 35 15.72 5.25 -23.52
C GLY A 35 17.21 5.58 -23.50
N PHE A 36 18.02 4.87 -24.27
CA PHE A 36 19.47 5.08 -24.33
C PHE A 36 19.90 6.46 -24.88
N GLN A 37 19.03 7.15 -25.61
CA GLN A 37 19.31 8.51 -26.12
C GLN A 37 19.45 9.54 -24.98
N TYR A 38 18.92 9.25 -23.81
CA TYR A 38 18.90 10.14 -22.65
C TYR A 38 19.85 9.69 -21.53
N ARG A 39 20.68 8.67 -21.80
CA ARG A 39 21.62 8.15 -20.81
C ARG A 39 22.76 9.15 -20.59
N PRO A 40 23.03 9.55 -19.31
CA PRO A 40 24.08 10.53 -19.03
C PRO A 40 25.49 9.98 -19.36
N GLY A 41 26.32 10.83 -19.94
CA GLY A 41 27.76 10.61 -20.02
C GLY A 41 28.26 9.55 -20.98
N GLN A 42 27.44 8.74 -21.65
CA GLN A 42 27.85 7.69 -22.56
C GLN A 42 27.29 7.89 -23.98
N LYS A 43 28.23 8.06 -24.95
CA LYS A 43 27.88 7.85 -26.38
C LYS A 43 28.01 6.35 -26.67
N MET A 44 26.87 5.67 -26.77
CA MET A 44 26.81 4.25 -27.10
C MET A 44 26.81 4.07 -28.63
N THR A 45 27.46 3.03 -29.10
CA THR A 45 27.39 2.59 -30.50
C THR A 45 26.00 1.96 -30.77
N ALA A 46 25.62 1.89 -32.05
CA ALA A 46 24.37 1.24 -32.46
C ALA A 46 24.32 -0.25 -32.07
N GLU A 47 25.49 -0.93 -32.09
CA GLU A 47 25.61 -2.33 -31.68
C GLU A 47 25.41 -2.52 -30.19
N GLU A 48 25.99 -1.65 -29.35
CA GLU A 48 25.78 -1.66 -27.88
C GLU A 48 24.32 -1.39 -27.52
N ILE A 49 23.69 -0.39 -28.15
CA ILE A 49 22.26 -0.11 -27.94
C ILE A 49 21.40 -1.32 -28.32
N LYS A 50 21.67 -1.95 -29.45
CA LYS A 50 20.93 -3.13 -29.90
C LYS A 50 21.08 -4.29 -28.92
N LYS A 51 22.30 -4.55 -28.43
CA LYS A 51 22.56 -5.61 -27.44
C LYS A 51 21.84 -5.33 -26.14
N GLN A 52 22.02 -4.15 -25.55
CA GLN A 52 21.37 -3.82 -24.26
C GLN A 52 19.86 -3.74 -24.40
N THR A 53 19.32 -3.32 -25.57
CA THR A 53 17.86 -3.39 -25.79
C THR A 53 17.36 -4.83 -25.74
N ALA A 54 18.10 -5.78 -26.31
CA ALA A 54 17.75 -7.19 -26.22
C ALA A 54 17.82 -7.71 -24.78
N ASP A 55 18.86 -7.32 -24.03
CA ASP A 55 19.02 -7.70 -22.61
C ASP A 55 17.82 -7.19 -21.76
N TYR A 56 17.36 -5.94 -21.96
CA TYR A 56 16.17 -5.41 -21.29
C TYR A 56 14.87 -6.07 -21.74
N MET A 57 14.75 -6.47 -23.02
CA MET A 57 13.58 -7.21 -23.49
C MET A 57 13.50 -8.60 -22.86
N GLU A 58 14.64 -9.27 -22.70
CA GLU A 58 14.72 -10.56 -22.03
C GLU A 58 14.40 -10.44 -20.54
N LEU A 59 15.05 -9.49 -19.84
CA LEU A 59 14.85 -9.22 -18.42
C LEU A 59 13.37 -8.97 -18.07
N LEU A 60 12.65 -8.25 -18.94
CA LEU A 60 11.24 -7.90 -18.72
C LEU A 60 10.25 -8.79 -19.48
N HIS A 61 10.72 -9.93 -20.02
CA HIS A 61 9.89 -10.93 -20.70
C HIS A 61 9.01 -10.34 -21.83
N VAL A 62 9.60 -9.49 -22.68
CA VAL A 62 8.91 -8.86 -23.83
C VAL A 62 9.62 -9.13 -25.17
N THR A 63 10.54 -10.09 -25.22
CA THR A 63 11.34 -10.42 -26.42
C THR A 63 10.46 -10.81 -27.58
N GLU A 64 9.42 -11.64 -27.36
CA GLU A 64 8.49 -12.10 -28.39
C GLU A 64 7.64 -10.96 -28.97
N LEU A 65 7.58 -9.83 -28.28
CA LEU A 65 6.82 -8.65 -28.68
C LEU A 65 7.65 -7.60 -29.42
N LYS A 66 8.90 -7.90 -29.73
CA LYS A 66 9.91 -7.01 -30.33
C LYS A 66 9.37 -6.11 -31.43
N SER A 67 8.63 -6.69 -32.38
CA SER A 67 8.09 -6.00 -33.56
C SER A 67 6.66 -5.48 -33.37
N SER A 68 6.06 -5.67 -32.20
CA SER A 68 4.71 -5.21 -31.90
C SER A 68 4.68 -3.72 -31.59
N TYR A 69 3.53 -3.10 -31.86
CA TYR A 69 3.27 -1.69 -31.51
C TYR A 69 2.46 -1.62 -30.21
N PRO A 70 2.56 -0.51 -29.42
CA PRO A 70 1.87 -0.37 -28.14
C PRO A 70 0.38 -0.69 -28.15
N GLY A 71 -0.34 -0.29 -29.19
CA GLY A 71 -1.78 -0.55 -29.32
C GLY A 71 -2.18 -2.04 -29.45
N LYS A 72 -1.21 -2.94 -29.63
CA LYS A 72 -1.44 -4.40 -29.68
C LYS A 72 -1.04 -5.11 -28.38
N LEU A 73 -0.56 -4.35 -27.38
CA LEU A 73 -0.07 -4.89 -26.12
C LEU A 73 -1.15 -4.83 -25.05
N SER A 74 -1.17 -5.83 -24.16
CA SER A 74 -1.93 -5.75 -22.90
C SER A 74 -1.34 -4.67 -21.98
N GLY A 75 -2.11 -4.22 -20.98
CA GLY A 75 -1.66 -3.22 -20.01
C GLY A 75 -0.34 -3.61 -19.33
N GLY A 76 -0.20 -4.87 -18.89
CA GLY A 76 1.03 -5.37 -18.28
C GLY A 76 2.21 -5.42 -19.24
N GLN A 77 1.98 -5.76 -20.53
CA GLN A 77 3.03 -5.71 -21.54
C GLN A 77 3.47 -4.28 -21.82
N GLN A 78 2.54 -3.32 -21.89
CA GLN A 78 2.86 -1.89 -22.03
C GLN A 78 3.68 -1.39 -20.84
N GLN A 79 3.32 -1.78 -19.63
CA GLN A 79 4.04 -1.43 -18.41
C GLN A 79 5.49 -1.92 -18.46
N ARG A 80 5.72 -3.21 -18.81
CA ARG A 80 7.07 -3.78 -18.92
C ARG A 80 7.92 -3.06 -19.96
N VAL A 81 7.34 -2.74 -21.11
CA VAL A 81 8.02 -1.97 -22.16
C VAL A 81 8.37 -0.56 -21.68
N ALA A 82 7.47 0.11 -20.98
CA ALA A 82 7.72 1.44 -20.44
C ALA A 82 8.82 1.40 -19.37
N LEU A 83 8.78 0.41 -18.48
CA LEU A 83 9.80 0.21 -17.46
C LEU A 83 11.18 -0.08 -18.10
N ALA A 84 11.24 -0.96 -19.11
CA ALA A 84 12.46 -1.22 -19.87
C ALA A 84 13.04 0.06 -20.48
N ARG A 85 12.20 0.89 -21.09
CA ARG A 85 12.61 2.17 -21.68
C ARG A 85 13.19 3.13 -20.63
N ILE A 86 12.53 3.20 -19.46
CA ILE A 86 12.97 4.08 -18.37
C ILE A 86 14.31 3.60 -17.80
N LEU A 87 14.45 2.31 -17.54
CA LEU A 87 15.69 1.72 -17.01
C LEU A 87 16.84 1.85 -18.01
N ALA A 88 16.56 1.76 -19.32
CA ALA A 88 17.54 2.00 -20.38
C ALA A 88 18.14 3.43 -20.34
N SER A 89 17.43 4.41 -19.81
CA SER A 89 17.95 5.77 -19.63
C SER A 89 18.86 5.93 -18.41
N ASP A 90 19.00 4.89 -17.59
CA ASP A 90 19.84 4.85 -16.39
C ASP A 90 19.59 6.05 -15.45
N PRO A 91 18.35 6.26 -14.99
CA PRO A 91 17.99 7.43 -14.20
C PRO A 91 18.64 7.40 -12.80
N GLU A 92 18.90 8.56 -12.21
CA GLU A 92 19.37 8.70 -10.83
C GLU A 92 18.24 8.51 -9.81
N VAL A 93 16.99 8.83 -10.22
CA VAL A 93 15.77 8.63 -9.40
C VAL A 93 14.70 8.00 -10.28
N LEU A 94 14.10 6.92 -9.81
CA LEU A 94 12.97 6.27 -10.46
C LEU A 94 11.66 6.66 -9.76
N MET A 95 10.74 7.28 -10.49
CA MET A 95 9.41 7.63 -10.02
C MET A 95 8.36 6.72 -10.64
N LEU A 96 7.59 6.03 -9.81
CA LEU A 96 6.52 5.10 -10.20
C LEU A 96 5.18 5.66 -9.73
N ASP A 97 4.32 6.05 -10.66
CA ASP A 97 3.01 6.62 -10.39
C ASP A 97 1.92 5.57 -10.63
N GLU A 98 1.36 5.04 -9.55
CA GLU A 98 0.36 3.96 -9.53
C GLU A 98 0.71 2.80 -10.49
N PRO A 99 1.90 2.18 -10.35
CA PRO A 99 2.43 1.26 -11.35
C PRO A 99 1.56 0.03 -11.62
N PHE A 100 0.63 -0.31 -10.73
CA PHE A 100 -0.20 -1.53 -10.85
C PHE A 100 -1.70 -1.26 -10.93
N SER A 101 -2.13 0.00 -11.04
CA SER A 101 -3.55 0.37 -10.97
C SER A 101 -4.41 -0.13 -12.13
N ALA A 102 -3.82 -0.30 -13.32
CA ALA A 102 -4.52 -0.71 -14.55
C ALA A 102 -4.51 -2.22 -14.79
N LEU A 103 -4.10 -3.04 -13.81
CA LEU A 103 -3.92 -4.47 -13.96
C LEU A 103 -5.00 -5.28 -13.23
N ASP A 104 -5.40 -6.42 -13.81
CA ASP A 104 -6.20 -7.41 -13.08
C ASP A 104 -5.41 -8.05 -11.92
N ALA A 105 -6.12 -8.62 -10.95
CA ALA A 105 -5.52 -9.09 -9.69
C ALA A 105 -4.42 -10.16 -9.91
N PHE A 106 -4.61 -11.09 -10.84
CA PHE A 106 -3.66 -12.17 -11.09
C PHE A 106 -2.37 -11.64 -11.75
N LEU A 107 -2.52 -10.81 -12.78
CA LEU A 107 -1.39 -10.19 -13.47
C LEU A 107 -0.63 -9.22 -12.55
N LYS A 108 -1.36 -8.48 -11.70
CA LYS A 108 -0.79 -7.58 -10.71
C LYS A 108 0.18 -8.29 -9.77
N GLU A 109 -0.23 -9.41 -9.20
CA GLU A 109 0.58 -10.17 -8.24
C GLU A 109 1.88 -10.68 -8.87
N LYS A 110 1.79 -11.23 -10.07
CA LYS A 110 2.96 -11.67 -10.84
C LYS A 110 3.92 -10.53 -11.14
N LEU A 111 3.40 -9.40 -11.64
CA LEU A 111 4.23 -8.24 -11.97
C LEU A 111 4.84 -7.57 -10.73
N GLN A 112 4.19 -7.62 -9.58
CA GLN A 112 4.77 -7.16 -8.33
C GLN A 112 6.00 -7.98 -7.94
N LEU A 113 5.96 -9.30 -8.08
CA LEU A 113 7.12 -10.17 -7.82
C LEU A 113 8.26 -9.88 -8.80
N GLU A 114 7.96 -9.80 -10.10
CA GLU A 114 8.95 -9.47 -11.14
C GLU A 114 9.60 -8.10 -10.88
N LEU A 115 8.80 -7.10 -10.48
CA LEU A 115 9.32 -5.76 -10.16
C LEU A 115 10.17 -5.76 -8.90
N LEU A 116 9.80 -6.51 -7.86
CA LEU A 116 10.61 -6.65 -6.64
C LEU A 116 11.98 -7.25 -6.96
N GLU A 117 12.05 -8.31 -7.76
CA GLU A 117 13.30 -8.92 -8.20
C GLU A 117 14.16 -7.92 -8.99
N LEU A 118 13.55 -7.21 -9.92
CA LEU A 118 14.23 -6.21 -10.73
C LEU A 118 14.80 -5.06 -9.88
N LEU A 119 14.01 -4.55 -8.93
CA LEU A 119 14.40 -3.43 -8.09
C LEU A 119 15.36 -3.83 -6.95
N SER A 120 15.45 -5.12 -6.60
CA SER A 120 16.40 -5.59 -5.58
C SER A 120 17.87 -5.35 -5.96
N GLY A 121 18.18 -5.28 -7.25
CA GLY A 121 19.50 -4.92 -7.78
C GLY A 121 19.67 -3.46 -8.16
N TYR A 122 18.65 -2.62 -7.93
CA TYR A 122 18.68 -1.20 -8.27
C TYR A 122 19.17 -0.38 -7.09
N ASP A 123 20.35 0.19 -7.17
CA ASP A 123 21.08 0.88 -6.09
C ASP A 123 20.75 2.37 -5.96
N LYS A 124 19.73 2.85 -6.68
CA LYS A 124 19.35 4.27 -6.73
C LYS A 124 17.99 4.50 -6.07
N ASP A 125 17.67 5.78 -5.84
CA ASP A 125 16.45 6.17 -5.17
C ASP A 125 15.18 5.85 -5.98
N ILE A 126 14.17 5.29 -5.31
CA ILE A 126 12.87 4.98 -5.89
C ILE A 126 11.78 5.71 -5.10
N LEU A 127 10.96 6.48 -5.81
CA LEU A 127 9.76 7.09 -5.27
C LEU A 127 8.52 6.45 -5.89
N MET A 128 7.68 5.83 -5.07
CA MET A 128 6.42 5.23 -5.53
C MET A 128 5.23 6.02 -4.99
N VAL A 129 4.29 6.34 -5.86
CA VAL A 129 2.97 6.88 -5.48
C VAL A 129 1.95 5.78 -5.65
N THR A 130 1.23 5.45 -4.60
CA THR A 130 0.18 4.41 -4.62
C THR A 130 -0.82 4.63 -3.48
N HIS A 131 -2.04 4.16 -3.67
CA HIS A 131 -3.06 4.06 -2.63
C HIS A 131 -3.21 2.63 -2.06
N SER A 132 -2.41 1.69 -2.54
CA SER A 132 -2.45 0.28 -2.12
C SER A 132 -1.53 0.05 -0.92
N ARG A 133 -2.12 -0.27 0.23
CA ARG A 133 -1.37 -0.60 1.45
C ARG A 133 -0.40 -1.77 1.25
N ASP A 134 -0.80 -2.76 0.43
CA ASP A 134 0.00 -3.96 0.19
C ASP A 134 1.25 -3.64 -0.66
N GLU A 135 1.12 -2.72 -1.62
CA GLU A 135 2.25 -2.20 -2.39
C GLU A 135 3.22 -1.43 -1.50
N ILE A 136 2.70 -0.50 -0.68
CA ILE A 136 3.52 0.26 0.27
C ILE A 136 4.30 -0.70 1.18
N TYR A 137 3.62 -1.71 1.74
CA TYR A 137 4.22 -2.65 2.67
C TYR A 137 5.32 -3.52 2.05
N ARG A 138 5.17 -3.88 0.75
CA ARG A 138 6.10 -4.73 0.01
C ARG A 138 7.28 -3.97 -0.57
N PHE A 139 7.06 -2.76 -1.10
CA PHE A 139 8.05 -2.03 -1.91
C PHE A 139 8.76 -0.88 -1.18
N CYS A 140 8.13 -0.30 -0.15
CA CYS A 140 8.63 0.94 0.43
C CYS A 140 9.26 0.72 1.79
N GLU A 141 10.52 1.11 1.96
CA GLU A 141 11.18 1.15 3.27
C GLU A 141 10.62 2.28 4.13
N HIS A 142 10.39 3.44 3.52
CA HIS A 142 9.79 4.60 4.17
C HIS A 142 8.50 4.98 3.46
N MET A 143 7.56 5.56 4.19
CA MET A 143 6.33 6.08 3.62
C MET A 143 6.03 7.50 4.10
N LEU A 144 5.48 8.30 3.20
CA LEU A 144 4.88 9.60 3.46
C LEU A 144 3.37 9.50 3.22
N ILE A 145 2.58 9.84 4.22
CA ILE A 145 1.12 9.87 4.12
C ILE A 145 0.69 11.32 3.90
N VAL A 146 -0.08 11.52 2.83
CA VAL A 146 -0.65 12.83 2.50
C VAL A 146 -2.16 12.78 2.65
N GLU A 147 -2.71 13.68 3.44
CA GLU A 147 -4.15 13.86 3.61
C GLU A 147 -4.49 15.34 3.48
N ASN A 148 -5.51 15.68 2.65
CA ASN A 148 -5.94 17.06 2.40
C ASN A 148 -4.78 18.02 2.02
N GLY A 149 -3.80 17.52 1.24
CA GLY A 149 -2.65 18.29 0.79
C GLY A 149 -1.60 18.57 1.88
N ARG A 150 -1.70 17.92 3.03
CA ARG A 150 -0.75 18.04 4.15
C ARG A 150 -0.15 16.69 4.50
N GLN A 151 1.04 16.73 5.08
CA GLN A 151 1.67 15.54 5.65
C GLN A 151 0.87 15.08 6.88
N ALA A 152 0.35 13.85 6.82
CA ALA A 152 -0.36 13.20 7.92
C ALA A 152 0.50 12.13 8.64
N GLY A 153 1.64 11.75 8.05
CA GLY A 153 2.59 10.81 8.64
C GLY A 153 3.83 10.65 7.77
N PHE A 154 4.97 10.37 8.39
CA PHE A 154 6.22 10.04 7.71
C PHE A 154 7.08 9.15 8.61
N GLY A 155 7.67 8.10 8.04
CA GLY A 155 8.61 7.24 8.77
C GLY A 155 8.81 5.88 8.10
N VAL A 156 9.43 4.98 8.85
CA VAL A 156 9.67 3.60 8.42
C VAL A 156 8.34 2.88 8.25
N THR A 157 8.12 2.30 7.08
CA THR A 157 6.84 1.68 6.71
C THR A 157 6.37 0.66 7.74
N LYS A 158 7.23 -0.27 8.14
CA LYS A 158 6.87 -1.33 9.09
C LYS A 158 6.44 -0.78 10.45
N GLU A 159 7.07 0.30 10.90
CA GLU A 159 6.72 0.96 12.17
C GLU A 159 5.37 1.67 12.07
N ILE A 160 5.11 2.38 10.96
CA ILE A 160 3.80 3.03 10.75
C ILE A 160 2.68 1.99 10.64
N PHE A 161 2.94 0.84 10.00
CA PHE A 161 1.95 -0.24 9.98
C PHE A 161 1.69 -0.82 11.36
N LYS A 162 2.69 -0.88 12.23
CA LYS A 162 2.55 -1.35 13.61
C LYS A 162 1.90 -0.27 14.49
N ASN A 163 2.33 0.97 14.36
CA ASN A 163 1.94 2.08 15.21
C ASN A 163 1.70 3.37 14.38
N PRO A 164 0.51 3.52 13.80
CA PRO A 164 0.26 4.55 12.79
C PRO A 164 0.26 5.99 13.33
N GLY A 165 0.02 6.18 14.61
CA GLY A 165 0.06 7.48 15.29
C GLY A 165 -1.09 8.43 14.93
N THR A 166 -1.64 8.40 13.72
CA THR A 166 -2.74 9.28 13.29
C THR A 166 -3.92 8.46 12.72
N PRO A 167 -5.18 8.98 12.78
CA PRO A 167 -6.33 8.32 12.16
C PRO A 167 -6.16 8.07 10.67
N ALA A 168 -5.55 9.01 9.93
CA ALA A 168 -5.27 8.86 8.51
C ALA A 168 -4.32 7.68 8.24
N ALA A 169 -3.23 7.57 8.99
CA ALA A 169 -2.28 6.47 8.89
C ALA A 169 -2.92 5.14 9.29
N ALA A 170 -3.71 5.12 10.36
CA ALA A 170 -4.44 3.93 10.81
C ALA A 170 -5.38 3.42 9.71
N LYS A 171 -6.17 4.31 9.10
CA LYS A 171 -7.08 3.99 8.00
C LYS A 171 -6.34 3.44 6.78
N LEU A 172 -5.25 4.09 6.36
CA LEU A 172 -4.44 3.65 5.22
C LEU A 172 -3.81 2.27 5.49
N THR A 173 -3.32 2.01 6.70
CA THR A 173 -2.72 0.73 7.09
C THR A 173 -3.76 -0.36 7.41
N GLY A 174 -5.05 -0.11 7.13
CA GLY A 174 -6.12 -1.11 7.18
C GLY A 174 -6.83 -1.24 8.52
N CYS A 175 -6.67 -0.29 9.46
CA CYS A 175 -7.51 -0.21 10.63
C CYS A 175 -8.91 0.27 10.23
N LYS A 176 -9.93 -0.53 10.53
CA LYS A 176 -11.33 -0.22 10.22
C LYS A 176 -12.05 0.42 11.41
N ASN A 177 -11.76 -0.06 12.61
CA ASN A 177 -12.34 0.45 13.84
C ASN A 177 -11.49 1.62 14.33
N ILE A 178 -11.93 2.83 14.06
CA ILE A 178 -11.29 4.07 14.54
C ILE A 178 -12.37 4.89 15.21
N GLU A 179 -12.18 5.17 16.50
CA GLU A 179 -13.18 5.84 17.32
C GLU A 179 -12.58 7.02 18.09
N LYS A 180 -13.33 8.11 18.16
CA LYS A 180 -12.97 9.26 18.99
C LYS A 180 -13.10 8.88 20.47
N ILE A 181 -12.21 9.39 21.31
CA ILE A 181 -12.27 9.17 22.74
C ILE A 181 -12.71 10.42 23.50
N GLU A 182 -13.38 10.18 24.62
CA GLU A 182 -13.53 11.14 25.71
C GLU A 182 -12.74 10.60 26.91
N ARG A 183 -11.64 11.28 27.26
CA ARG A 183 -10.79 10.88 28.39
C ARG A 183 -11.51 11.15 29.69
N VAL A 184 -11.60 10.14 30.56
CA VAL A 184 -12.13 10.26 31.92
C VAL A 184 -10.99 10.52 32.91
N ASP A 185 -9.91 9.70 32.79
CA ASP A 185 -8.70 9.82 33.61
C ASP A 185 -7.50 9.25 32.82
N ASP A 186 -6.36 9.00 33.48
CA ASP A 186 -5.15 8.51 32.85
C ASP A 186 -5.24 7.05 32.36
N HIS A 187 -6.24 6.31 32.80
CA HIS A 187 -6.42 4.89 32.51
C HIS A 187 -7.79 4.56 31.92
N THR A 188 -8.71 5.53 31.85
CA THR A 188 -10.09 5.32 31.46
C THR A 188 -10.51 6.28 30.36
N MET A 189 -11.14 5.76 29.34
CA MET A 189 -11.72 6.53 28.23
C MET A 189 -13.10 6.00 27.86
N VAL A 190 -13.98 6.89 27.43
CA VAL A 190 -15.28 6.56 26.85
C VAL A 190 -15.17 6.63 25.32
N LEU A 191 -15.80 5.69 24.66
CA LEU A 191 -15.99 5.63 23.21
C LEU A 191 -17.46 5.95 22.92
N PRO A 192 -17.80 7.22 22.66
CA PRO A 192 -19.21 7.65 22.65
C PRO A 192 -20.03 6.94 21.58
N ASN A 193 -19.48 6.77 20.38
CA ASN A 193 -20.20 6.15 19.28
C ASN A 193 -20.45 4.65 19.52
N TRP A 194 -19.54 3.96 20.21
CA TRP A 194 -19.70 2.55 20.58
C TRP A 194 -20.39 2.34 21.92
N ASN A 195 -20.77 3.42 22.60
CA ASN A 195 -21.37 3.40 23.94
C ASN A 195 -20.60 2.50 24.92
N THR A 196 -19.27 2.58 24.90
CA THR A 196 -18.38 1.67 25.63
C THR A 196 -17.35 2.46 26.43
N THR A 197 -17.08 2.00 27.65
CA THR A 197 -15.96 2.48 28.46
C THR A 197 -14.80 1.49 28.36
N VAL A 198 -13.61 2.00 28.10
CA VAL A 198 -12.37 1.22 27.98
C VAL A 198 -11.43 1.62 29.11
N CYS A 199 -11.00 0.62 29.88
CA CYS A 199 -10.00 0.74 30.93
C CYS A 199 -8.71 0.07 30.50
N VAL A 200 -7.58 0.74 30.73
CA VAL A 200 -6.23 0.26 30.37
C VAL A 200 -5.32 0.27 31.59
N LYS A 201 -4.39 -0.69 31.66
CA LYS A 201 -3.40 -0.77 32.76
C LYS A 201 -2.32 0.31 32.61
N GLY A 202 -1.94 0.59 31.38
CA GLY A 202 -1.00 1.64 31.05
C GLY A 202 -1.62 3.03 31.06
N MET A 203 -0.80 4.07 31.00
CA MET A 203 -1.31 5.45 30.85
C MET A 203 -1.73 5.71 29.41
N ILE A 204 -2.89 6.31 29.22
CA ILE A 204 -3.32 6.81 27.91
C ILE A 204 -2.44 8.02 27.57
N PRO A 205 -1.73 8.05 26.40
CA PRO A 205 -0.91 9.20 26.02
C PRO A 205 -1.71 10.51 26.00
N GLU A 206 -1.14 11.61 26.50
CA GLU A 206 -1.88 12.87 26.71
C GLU A 206 -2.54 13.44 25.46
N ASN A 207 -1.90 13.30 24.30
CA ASN A 207 -2.37 13.83 23.03
C ASN A 207 -3.31 12.87 22.27
N THR A 208 -3.76 11.78 22.90
CA THR A 208 -4.67 10.83 22.26
C THR A 208 -6.04 11.47 22.04
N THR A 209 -6.50 11.49 20.81
CA THR A 209 -7.82 11.99 20.40
C THR A 209 -8.74 10.88 19.91
N HIS A 210 -8.13 9.80 19.40
CA HIS A 210 -8.83 8.62 18.87
C HIS A 210 -8.11 7.36 19.31
N ILE A 211 -8.83 6.24 19.27
CA ILE A 211 -8.21 4.92 19.27
C ILE A 211 -8.52 4.18 17.98
N GLY A 212 -7.63 3.26 17.62
CA GLY A 212 -7.84 2.33 16.53
C GLY A 212 -7.73 0.89 17.01
N ILE A 213 -8.56 0.01 16.46
CA ILE A 213 -8.49 -1.43 16.71
C ILE A 213 -8.64 -2.16 15.38
N ARG A 214 -7.69 -3.03 15.05
CA ARG A 214 -7.82 -3.81 13.82
C ARG A 214 -8.93 -4.85 13.97
N ALA A 215 -9.76 -5.00 12.94
CA ALA A 215 -10.95 -5.85 12.98
C ALA A 215 -10.68 -7.31 13.40
N HIS A 216 -9.50 -7.84 13.12
CA HIS A 216 -9.10 -9.19 13.49
C HIS A 216 -8.59 -9.34 14.94
N TYR A 217 -8.44 -8.25 15.68
CA TYR A 217 -8.04 -8.30 17.09
C TYR A 217 -9.23 -8.32 18.05
N LEU A 218 -10.42 -7.91 17.60
CA LEU A 218 -11.63 -8.09 18.40
C LEU A 218 -11.89 -9.59 18.58
N ARG A 219 -12.19 -10.02 19.80
CA ARG A 219 -12.38 -11.43 20.15
C ARG A 219 -13.57 -11.64 21.07
N LEU A 220 -13.99 -12.88 21.30
CA LEU A 220 -15.00 -13.17 22.32
C LEU A 220 -14.50 -12.77 23.70
N PRO A 221 -15.41 -12.28 24.57
CA PRO A 221 -15.07 -12.04 25.96
C PRO A 221 -14.62 -13.33 26.66
N GLU A 222 -13.65 -13.21 27.56
CA GLU A 222 -13.28 -14.28 28.47
C GLU A 222 -14.40 -14.53 29.53
N ASN A 223 -14.43 -15.72 30.11
CA ASN A 223 -15.43 -16.03 31.14
C ASN A 223 -15.38 -15.05 32.32
N GLY A 224 -16.46 -14.32 32.50
CA GLY A 224 -16.59 -13.31 33.55
C GLY A 224 -16.02 -11.92 33.20
N GLN A 225 -15.49 -11.70 31.98
CA GLN A 225 -15.08 -10.38 31.56
C GLN A 225 -16.28 -9.43 31.49
N ARG A 226 -16.12 -8.24 32.07
CA ARG A 226 -17.16 -7.19 32.11
C ARG A 226 -16.66 -5.85 31.59
N GLU A 227 -15.37 -5.70 31.40
CA GLU A 227 -14.73 -4.47 30.96
C GLU A 227 -14.22 -4.59 29.52
N ASN A 228 -14.05 -3.47 28.87
CA ASN A 228 -13.55 -3.39 27.50
C ASN A 228 -14.38 -4.22 26.51
N LEU A 229 -15.70 -4.10 26.62
CA LEU A 229 -16.65 -4.81 25.77
C LEU A 229 -17.38 -3.81 24.86
N VAL A 230 -17.47 -4.14 23.59
CA VAL A 230 -18.33 -3.45 22.63
C VAL A 230 -19.55 -4.31 22.33
N GLU A 231 -20.75 -3.71 22.41
CA GLU A 231 -22.00 -4.40 22.12
C GLU A 231 -22.15 -4.63 20.60
N CYS A 232 -22.58 -5.83 20.23
CA CYS A 232 -22.72 -6.28 18.87
C CYS A 232 -24.20 -6.39 18.49
N GLN A 233 -24.72 -5.37 17.82
CA GLN A 233 -26.12 -5.34 17.36
C GLN A 233 -26.18 -5.35 15.83
N ASN A 234 -27.23 -5.98 15.28
CA ASN A 234 -27.56 -5.94 13.85
C ASN A 234 -26.40 -6.25 12.89
N GLY A 235 -25.61 -7.29 13.21
CA GLY A 235 -24.43 -7.68 12.43
C GLY A 235 -24.78 -8.09 11.01
N ARG A 236 -24.09 -7.48 10.01
CA ARG A 236 -24.16 -7.86 8.59
C ARG A 236 -22.92 -8.64 8.22
N ILE A 237 -23.11 -9.83 7.67
CA ILE A 237 -22.00 -10.69 7.22
C ILE A 237 -21.64 -10.34 5.77
N LEU A 238 -20.34 -10.10 5.55
CA LEU A 238 -19.71 -10.09 4.24
C LEU A 238 -18.86 -11.36 4.16
N ASP A 239 -19.25 -12.25 3.26
CA ASP A 239 -18.64 -13.57 3.11
C ASP A 239 -17.47 -13.51 2.12
N ASP A 240 -16.25 -13.38 2.63
CA ASP A 240 -15.03 -13.44 1.84
C ASP A 240 -14.55 -14.90 1.71
N PRO A 241 -13.69 -15.25 0.73
CA PRO A 241 -13.29 -16.65 0.49
C PRO A 241 -12.74 -17.40 1.70
N PHE A 242 -11.96 -16.74 2.57
CA PHE A 242 -11.26 -17.37 3.70
C PHE A 242 -11.68 -16.81 5.06
N GLU A 243 -12.27 -15.64 5.08
CA GLU A 243 -12.66 -14.92 6.28
C GLU A 243 -14.13 -14.53 6.22
N LEU A 244 -14.73 -14.33 7.38
CA LEU A 244 -15.99 -13.60 7.51
C LEU A 244 -15.66 -12.20 8.02
N VAL A 245 -16.28 -11.22 7.41
CA VAL A 245 -16.26 -9.84 7.88
C VAL A 245 -17.65 -9.52 8.37
N VAL A 246 -17.79 -9.22 9.66
CA VAL A 246 -19.05 -8.80 10.23
C VAL A 246 -18.99 -7.32 10.52
N VAL A 247 -19.99 -6.59 10.08
CA VAL A 247 -20.15 -5.17 10.35
C VAL A 247 -21.38 -5.00 11.23
N PHE A 248 -21.16 -4.61 12.48
CA PHE A 248 -22.21 -4.30 13.44
C PHE A 248 -22.64 -2.83 13.36
N GLU A 249 -23.66 -2.47 14.10
CA GLU A 249 -24.04 -1.07 14.31
C GLU A 249 -22.85 -0.23 14.81
N HIS A 250 -22.92 1.08 14.59
CA HIS A 250 -21.85 2.03 14.93
C HIS A 250 -20.50 1.73 14.25
N ASP A 251 -20.54 1.10 13.05
CA ASP A 251 -19.36 0.77 12.24
C ASP A 251 -18.30 -0.07 12.96
N VAL A 252 -18.72 -0.98 13.85
CA VAL A 252 -17.83 -1.95 14.47
C VAL A 252 -17.57 -3.11 13.51
N TRP A 253 -16.34 -3.21 13.02
CA TRP A 253 -15.90 -4.23 12.08
C TRP A 253 -15.19 -5.36 12.80
N TRP A 254 -15.63 -6.58 12.56
CA TRP A 254 -15.00 -7.78 13.08
C TRP A 254 -14.62 -8.73 11.95
N LYS A 255 -13.37 -9.21 11.97
CA LYS A 255 -12.84 -10.18 11.00
C LYS A 255 -12.47 -11.46 11.70
N ILE A 256 -12.91 -12.58 11.12
CA ILE A 256 -12.67 -13.90 11.69
C ILE A 256 -12.41 -14.92 10.58
N PRO A 257 -11.41 -15.82 10.72
CA PRO A 257 -11.25 -16.97 9.83
C PRO A 257 -12.50 -17.86 9.83
N LYS A 258 -12.90 -18.35 8.66
CA LYS A 258 -14.09 -19.24 8.56
C LYS A 258 -13.99 -20.49 9.42
N GLU A 259 -12.77 -21.03 9.59
CA GLU A 259 -12.56 -22.18 10.47
C GLU A 259 -12.89 -21.86 11.93
N SER A 260 -12.47 -20.69 12.43
CA SER A 260 -12.78 -20.25 13.79
C SER A 260 -14.27 -19.98 13.94
N TRP A 261 -14.92 -19.39 12.93
CA TRP A 261 -16.36 -19.17 12.94
C TRP A 261 -17.16 -20.46 13.17
N GLN A 262 -16.80 -21.53 12.48
CA GLN A 262 -17.46 -22.82 12.64
C GLN A 262 -17.11 -23.52 13.97
N LYS A 263 -15.82 -23.56 14.34
CA LYS A 263 -15.34 -24.33 15.48
C LYS A 263 -15.58 -23.64 16.82
N GLU A 264 -15.27 -22.36 16.89
CA GLU A 264 -15.26 -21.61 18.16
C GLU A 264 -16.57 -20.87 18.41
N TYR A 265 -17.20 -20.36 17.36
CA TYR A 265 -18.39 -19.52 17.45
C TYR A 265 -19.68 -20.29 17.12
N GLN A 266 -19.59 -21.53 16.65
CA GLN A 266 -20.74 -22.36 16.28
C GLN A 266 -21.74 -21.60 15.39
N GLU A 267 -21.23 -20.73 14.51
CA GLU A 267 -21.99 -19.89 13.60
C GLU A 267 -22.97 -18.93 14.28
N LYS A 268 -22.73 -18.60 15.57
CA LYS A 268 -23.58 -17.68 16.32
C LYS A 268 -22.94 -16.30 16.44
N MET A 269 -23.75 -15.28 16.20
CA MET A 269 -23.32 -13.90 16.41
C MET A 269 -23.07 -13.65 17.90
N PRO A 270 -21.94 -13.04 18.27
CA PRO A 270 -21.67 -12.66 19.64
C PRO A 270 -22.56 -11.47 20.04
N GLN A 271 -22.96 -11.43 21.30
CA GLN A 271 -23.62 -10.26 21.88
C GLN A 271 -22.62 -9.15 22.22
N TYR A 272 -21.39 -9.52 22.55
CA TYR A 272 -20.30 -8.62 22.87
C TYR A 272 -19.01 -9.10 22.24
N LEU A 273 -18.15 -8.15 21.88
CA LEU A 273 -16.75 -8.39 21.52
C LEU A 273 -15.84 -7.68 22.51
N ALA A 274 -14.78 -8.34 22.91
CA ALA A 274 -13.76 -7.78 23.78
C ALA A 274 -12.74 -6.97 22.96
N ILE A 275 -12.32 -5.86 23.55
CA ILE A 275 -11.23 -5.00 23.09
C ILE A 275 -10.00 -5.37 23.90
N PRO A 276 -9.03 -6.13 23.34
CA PRO A 276 -7.78 -6.42 24.03
C PRO A 276 -6.94 -5.15 24.19
N GLU A 277 -6.47 -4.86 25.40
CA GLU A 277 -5.69 -3.66 25.70
C GLU A 277 -4.46 -3.55 24.80
N GLU A 278 -3.77 -4.65 24.57
CA GLU A 278 -2.57 -4.74 23.75
C GLU A 278 -2.79 -4.44 22.26
N SER A 279 -4.05 -4.45 21.81
CA SER A 279 -4.45 -4.17 20.43
C SER A 279 -4.84 -2.72 20.16
N ILE A 280 -4.91 -1.91 21.21
CA ILE A 280 -5.31 -0.51 21.10
C ILE A 280 -4.19 0.32 20.46
N LEU A 281 -4.52 0.97 19.37
CA LEU A 281 -3.68 1.96 18.71
C LEU A 281 -4.09 3.34 19.21
N TYR A 282 -3.19 4.04 19.91
CA TYR A 282 -3.44 5.42 20.34
C TYR A 282 -3.13 6.38 19.20
N LEU A 283 -4.10 7.21 18.81
CA LEU A 283 -4.04 8.08 17.66
C LEU A 283 -4.21 9.55 18.08
N HIS A 284 -3.43 10.43 17.49
CA HIS A 284 -3.51 11.87 17.67
C HIS A 284 -3.88 12.53 16.34
N GLY A 285 -4.76 13.50 16.35
CA GLY A 285 -5.26 14.23 15.18
C GLY A 285 -5.05 15.71 15.31
#